data_732936efda39d1473bd8fdab574ea5a8
#
_entry.id   732936efda39d1473bd8fdab574ea5a8
#
_cell.length_a   1.000
_cell.length_b   1.000
_cell.length_c   1.000
_cell.angle_alpha   90.00
_cell.angle_beta   90.00
_cell.angle_gamma   90.00
#
_symmetry.space_group_name_H-M   'P 1'
#
loop_
_entity.id
_entity.type
_entity.pdbx_description
1 polymer ?
#
loop_
_entity_poly.entity_id
_entity_poly.type
_entity_poly.pdbx_seq_one_letter_code
_entity_poly.pdbx_strand_id
1 'polypeptide(L)'
;MPHNKSFQTHKSFKDLIDKYEGFILDQFGVLHNGVCGLEGAPELVKELRDTYQKKLVILSNTSSSSASCKAKLPSLGFDPKYFENAVTSGQEAGNHIHETFAPSRKKALWFTWKTKDILSPLRFLELCGEEVPLTTDPSE
;
A
#
# COMPACT_ATOMS: atom_id res chain seq x y z
N MET A 1 13.03 -1.66 -30.17
CA MET A 1 12.33 -0.46 -30.70
C MET A 1 11.84 0.34 -29.52
N PRO A 2 12.19 1.61 -29.34
CA PRO A 2 11.65 2.42 -28.27
C PRO A 2 10.19 2.68 -28.54
N HIS A 3 9.30 2.15 -27.71
CA HIS A 3 7.89 2.54 -27.69
C HIS A 3 7.80 3.99 -27.22
N ASN A 4 7.67 4.90 -28.17
CA ASN A 4 7.32 6.29 -27.88
C ASN A 4 5.86 6.32 -27.35
N LYS A 5 5.68 6.04 -26.05
CA LYS A 5 4.37 6.18 -25.40
C LYS A 5 4.15 7.68 -25.20
N SER A 6 3.35 8.28 -26.06
CA SER A 6 2.87 9.63 -25.82
C SER A 6 1.97 9.62 -24.57
N PHE A 7 2.32 10.42 -23.57
CA PHE A 7 1.46 10.64 -22.41
C PHE A 7 0.27 11.51 -22.85
N GLN A 8 -0.93 11.08 -22.49
CA GLN A 8 -2.12 11.89 -22.67
C GLN A 8 -2.46 12.57 -21.34
N THR A 9 -2.69 13.86 -21.39
CA THR A 9 -3.22 14.64 -20.26
C THR A 9 -4.71 14.82 -20.43
N HIS A 10 -5.45 14.58 -19.35
CA HIS A 10 -6.90 14.75 -19.31
C HIS A 10 -7.24 15.89 -18.33
N LYS A 11 -8.25 16.67 -18.66
CA LYS A 11 -8.73 17.76 -17.80
C LYS A 11 -9.58 17.27 -16.64
N SER A 12 -10.19 16.09 -16.78
CA SER A 12 -11.04 15.50 -15.77
C SER A 12 -10.82 14.00 -15.72
N PHE A 13 -10.91 13.43 -14.53
CA PHE A 13 -10.93 11.99 -14.35
C PHE A 13 -12.12 11.33 -15.04
N LYS A 14 -13.21 12.05 -15.20
CA LYS A 14 -14.40 11.59 -15.93
C LYS A 14 -14.12 11.18 -17.37
N ASP A 15 -13.13 11.79 -18.01
CA ASP A 15 -12.71 11.43 -19.38
C ASP A 15 -12.11 10.02 -19.48
N LEU A 16 -11.79 9.41 -18.33
CA LEU A 16 -11.16 8.09 -18.22
C LEU A 16 -12.14 7.00 -17.78
N ILE A 17 -13.25 7.35 -17.14
CA ILE A 17 -14.14 6.39 -16.48
C ILE A 17 -14.61 5.31 -17.43
N ASP A 18 -15.05 5.70 -18.64
CA ASP A 18 -15.60 4.76 -19.62
C ASP A 18 -14.54 3.95 -20.37
N LYS A 19 -13.28 4.33 -20.23
CA LYS A 19 -12.16 3.68 -20.93
C LYS A 19 -11.58 2.48 -20.18
N TYR A 20 -11.83 2.38 -18.85
CA TYR A 20 -11.22 1.37 -18.00
C TYR A 20 -12.24 0.72 -17.07
N GLU A 21 -12.02 -0.54 -16.77
CA GLU A 21 -12.89 -1.32 -15.88
C GLU A 21 -12.54 -1.12 -14.40
N GLY A 22 -11.32 -0.68 -14.14
CA GLY A 22 -10.82 -0.43 -12.78
C GLY A 22 -9.62 0.50 -12.77
N PHE A 23 -9.27 0.93 -11.58
CA PHE A 23 -8.20 1.89 -11.35
C PHE A 23 -7.29 1.42 -10.23
N ILE A 24 -6.00 1.56 -10.46
CA ILE A 24 -4.97 1.42 -9.43
C ILE A 24 -4.60 2.83 -9.00
N LEU A 25 -4.78 3.13 -7.71
CA LEU A 25 -4.65 4.47 -7.16
C LEU A 25 -3.51 4.50 -6.14
N ASP A 26 -2.58 5.43 -6.31
CA ASP A 26 -1.62 5.77 -5.25
C ASP A 26 -2.35 6.50 -4.12
N GLN A 27 -1.76 6.49 -2.93
CA GLN A 27 -2.38 7.09 -1.76
C GLN A 27 -1.92 8.52 -1.52
N PHE A 28 -0.64 8.71 -1.19
CA PHE A 28 -0.14 10.01 -0.76
C PHE A 28 -0.02 10.97 -1.94
N GLY A 29 -0.68 12.12 -1.84
CA GLY A 29 -0.70 13.11 -2.92
C GLY A 29 -1.72 12.82 -4.04
N VAL A 30 -2.43 11.68 -3.98
CA VAL A 30 -3.51 11.31 -4.92
C VAL A 30 -4.84 11.19 -4.19
N LEU A 31 -4.91 10.37 -3.15
CA LEU A 31 -6.12 10.21 -2.35
C LEU A 31 -6.13 11.12 -1.12
N HIS A 32 -4.99 11.29 -0.45
CA HIS A 32 -4.86 12.04 0.79
C HIS A 32 -3.48 12.68 0.96
N ASN A 33 -3.39 13.62 1.92
CA ASN A 33 -2.16 14.29 2.30
C ASN A 33 -1.50 13.74 3.58
N GLY A 34 -1.98 12.60 4.07
CA GLY A 34 -1.53 11.97 5.31
C GLY A 34 -2.36 12.34 6.55
N VAL A 35 -3.16 13.40 6.47
CA VAL A 35 -4.03 13.91 7.55
C VAL A 35 -5.51 13.76 7.19
N CYS A 36 -5.87 14.10 5.95
CA CYS A 36 -7.23 14.00 5.43
C CYS A 36 -7.21 13.69 3.94
N GLY A 37 -8.35 13.25 3.40
CA GLY A 37 -8.57 13.11 1.97
C GLY A 37 -8.35 14.42 1.24
N LEU A 38 -7.83 14.36 0.03
CA LEU A 38 -7.76 15.52 -0.86
C LEU A 38 -9.18 15.90 -1.30
N GLU A 39 -9.38 17.18 -1.54
CA GLU A 39 -10.67 17.72 -1.97
C GLU A 39 -11.21 16.98 -3.20
N GLY A 40 -12.44 16.50 -3.11
CA GLY A 40 -13.11 15.74 -4.16
C GLY A 40 -12.70 14.27 -4.29
N ALA A 41 -11.61 13.82 -3.63
CA ALA A 41 -11.14 12.44 -3.77
C ALA A 41 -12.08 11.41 -3.10
N PRO A 42 -12.59 11.63 -1.86
CA PRO A 42 -13.56 10.72 -1.26
C PRO A 42 -14.85 10.59 -2.08
N GLU A 43 -15.35 11.71 -2.60
CA GLU A 43 -16.56 11.76 -3.43
C GLU A 43 -16.36 11.04 -4.75
N LEU A 44 -15.20 11.23 -5.40
CA LEU A 44 -14.86 10.53 -6.64
C LEU A 44 -14.75 9.02 -6.43
N VAL A 45 -14.07 8.57 -5.35
CA VAL A 45 -13.96 7.14 -5.02
C VAL A 45 -15.35 6.53 -4.81
N LYS A 46 -16.23 7.23 -4.08
CA LYS A 46 -17.62 6.81 -3.89
C LYS A 46 -18.37 6.73 -5.23
N GLU A 47 -18.28 7.76 -6.07
CA GLU A 47 -18.95 7.83 -7.38
C GLU A 47 -18.47 6.69 -8.31
N LEU A 48 -17.15 6.42 -8.33
CA LEU A 48 -16.56 5.34 -9.13
C LEU A 48 -17.12 3.96 -8.73
N ARG A 49 -17.36 3.72 -7.46
CA ARG A 49 -17.88 2.45 -6.96
C ARG A 49 -19.39 2.36 -7.07
N ASP A 50 -20.12 3.34 -6.54
CA ASP A 50 -21.58 3.26 -6.41
C ASP A 50 -22.29 3.49 -7.74
N THR A 51 -21.77 4.41 -8.58
CA THR A 51 -22.42 4.79 -9.86
C THR A 51 -21.84 4.02 -11.03
N TYR A 52 -20.51 3.98 -11.12
CA TYR A 52 -19.83 3.40 -12.29
C TYR A 52 -19.36 1.96 -12.09
N GLN A 53 -19.53 1.41 -10.87
CA GLN A 53 -19.18 0.03 -10.49
C GLN A 53 -17.73 -0.36 -10.85
N LYS A 54 -16.81 0.61 -10.80
CA LYS A 54 -15.39 0.39 -11.12
C LYS A 54 -14.67 -0.33 -10.01
N LYS A 55 -13.72 -1.19 -10.37
CA LYS A 55 -12.82 -1.86 -9.42
C LYS A 55 -11.73 -0.90 -9.00
N LEU A 56 -11.52 -0.75 -7.68
CA LEU A 56 -10.48 0.14 -7.14
C LEU A 56 -9.50 -0.66 -6.30
N VAL A 57 -8.22 -0.47 -6.57
CA VAL A 57 -7.11 -1.06 -5.82
C VAL A 57 -6.15 0.04 -5.42
N ILE A 58 -5.71 0.01 -4.18
CA ILE A 58 -4.67 0.92 -3.69
C ILE A 58 -3.30 0.31 -4.00
N LEU A 59 -2.39 1.11 -4.52
CA LEU A 59 -0.96 0.80 -4.62
C LEU A 59 -0.19 1.82 -3.80
N SER A 60 0.60 1.38 -2.83
CA SER A 60 1.31 2.28 -1.92
C SER A 60 2.72 1.80 -1.61
N ASN A 61 3.66 2.73 -1.55
CA ASN A 61 5.03 2.48 -1.10
C ASN A 61 5.19 2.46 0.43
N THR A 62 4.09 2.44 1.19
CA THR A 62 4.15 2.34 2.64
C THR A 62 4.77 1.02 3.10
N SER A 63 5.50 1.07 4.22
CA SER A 63 6.02 -0.12 4.90
C SER A 63 4.98 -0.85 5.76
N SER A 64 3.73 -0.38 5.81
CA SER A 64 2.65 -1.01 6.56
C SER A 64 2.05 -2.20 5.79
N SER A 65 1.38 -3.11 6.50
CA SER A 65 0.60 -4.16 5.87
C SER A 65 -0.57 -3.61 5.06
N SER A 66 -1.06 -4.38 4.10
CA SER A 66 -2.27 -4.08 3.34
C SER A 66 -3.49 -3.88 4.26
N ALA A 67 -3.61 -4.69 5.31
CA ALA A 67 -4.66 -4.56 6.32
C ALA A 67 -4.55 -3.24 7.10
N SER A 68 -3.36 -2.90 7.59
CA SER A 68 -3.12 -1.62 8.30
C SER A 68 -3.34 -0.42 7.40
N CYS A 69 -3.00 -0.52 6.12
CA CYS A 69 -3.26 0.49 5.11
C CYS A 69 -4.78 0.75 4.97
N LYS A 70 -5.57 -0.31 4.79
CA LYS A 70 -7.04 -0.21 4.69
C LYS A 70 -7.68 0.28 5.99
N ALA A 71 -7.17 -0.14 7.17
CA ALA A 71 -7.69 0.28 8.47
C ALA A 71 -7.57 1.78 8.74
N LYS A 72 -6.66 2.48 8.07
CA LYS A 72 -6.49 3.94 8.19
C LYS A 72 -7.45 4.75 7.31
N LEU A 73 -8.05 4.15 6.29
CA LEU A 73 -8.89 4.86 5.31
C LEU A 73 -10.04 5.65 5.95
N PRO A 74 -10.76 5.14 6.98
CA PRO A 74 -11.83 5.91 7.59
C PRO A 74 -11.37 7.24 8.21
N SER A 75 -10.21 7.26 8.85
CA SER A 75 -9.65 8.49 9.43
C SER A 75 -9.24 9.53 8.38
N LEU A 76 -9.09 9.10 7.12
CA LEU A 76 -8.77 9.93 5.97
C LEU A 76 -9.99 10.30 5.12
N GLY A 77 -11.20 9.88 5.56
CA GLY A 77 -12.47 10.19 4.88
C GLY A 77 -12.90 9.19 3.81
N PHE A 78 -12.28 8.01 3.74
CA PHE A 78 -12.64 6.97 2.78
C PHE A 78 -13.29 5.77 3.45
N ASP A 79 -14.30 5.19 2.81
CA ASP A 79 -14.86 3.90 3.22
C ASP A 79 -13.99 2.77 2.64
N PRO A 80 -13.40 1.90 3.50
CA PRO A 80 -12.54 0.81 3.03
C PRO A 80 -13.24 -0.19 2.10
N LYS A 81 -14.58 -0.29 2.15
CA LYS A 81 -15.35 -1.19 1.28
C LYS A 81 -15.27 -0.83 -0.20
N TYR A 82 -14.93 0.42 -0.52
CA TYR A 82 -14.79 0.88 -1.89
C TYR A 82 -13.54 0.33 -2.58
N PHE A 83 -12.57 -0.16 -1.83
CA PHE A 83 -11.34 -0.73 -2.35
C PHE A 83 -11.35 -2.25 -2.22
N GLU A 84 -11.19 -2.94 -3.33
CA GLU A 84 -11.10 -4.40 -3.31
C GLU A 84 -9.86 -4.87 -2.55
N ASN A 85 -8.73 -4.21 -2.77
CA ASN A 85 -7.49 -4.52 -2.07
C ASN A 85 -6.57 -3.30 -1.95
N ALA A 86 -5.54 -3.46 -1.13
CA ALA A 86 -4.38 -2.57 -1.08
C ALA A 86 -3.11 -3.42 -1.26
N VAL A 87 -2.29 -3.03 -2.20
CA VAL A 87 -0.95 -3.59 -2.42
C VAL A 87 0.05 -2.61 -1.83
N THR A 88 0.84 -3.06 -0.87
CA THR A 88 1.82 -2.22 -0.17
C THR A 88 3.21 -2.80 -0.28
N SER A 89 4.24 -1.96 -0.39
CA SER A 89 5.64 -2.41 -0.42
C SER A 89 6.02 -3.20 0.82
N GLY A 90 5.48 -2.83 1.99
CA GLY A 90 5.73 -3.57 3.22
C GLY A 90 5.17 -4.98 3.17
N GLN A 91 3.92 -5.16 2.73
CA GLN A 91 3.32 -6.48 2.61
C GLN A 91 4.06 -7.36 1.61
N GLU A 92 4.37 -6.83 0.42
CA GLU A 92 5.08 -7.60 -0.61
C GLU A 92 6.50 -7.96 -0.18
N ALA A 93 7.21 -7.04 0.48
CA ALA A 93 8.53 -7.34 1.06
C ALA A 93 8.44 -8.41 2.14
N GLY A 94 7.45 -8.34 3.03
CA GLY A 94 7.21 -9.36 4.05
C GLY A 94 6.93 -10.73 3.46
N ASN A 95 6.04 -10.81 2.48
CA ASN A 95 5.73 -12.04 1.75
C ASN A 95 6.99 -12.65 1.10
N HIS A 96 7.77 -11.82 0.40
CA HIS A 96 9.01 -12.26 -0.25
C HIS A 96 10.05 -12.78 0.75
N ILE A 97 10.23 -12.09 1.87
CA ILE A 97 11.14 -12.52 2.93
C ILE A 97 10.69 -13.84 3.51
N HIS A 98 9.41 -13.98 3.82
CA HIS A 98 8.84 -15.22 4.32
C HIS A 98 9.07 -16.37 3.33
N GLU A 99 8.66 -16.23 2.09
CA GLU A 99 8.79 -17.27 1.07
C GLU A 99 10.26 -17.68 0.82
N THR A 100 11.18 -16.71 0.89
CA THR A 100 12.59 -16.95 0.56
C THR A 100 13.36 -17.54 1.74
N PHE A 101 13.11 -17.06 2.96
CA PHE A 101 13.99 -17.34 4.11
C PHE A 101 13.37 -18.26 5.16
N ALA A 102 12.04 -18.32 5.30
CA ALA A 102 11.42 -19.22 6.26
C ALA A 102 11.78 -20.70 6.04
N PRO A 103 11.81 -21.22 4.81
CA PRO A 103 12.17 -22.62 4.56
C PRO A 103 13.62 -22.94 4.97
N SER A 104 14.52 -21.96 4.92
CA SER A 104 15.92 -22.16 5.27
C SER A 104 16.22 -21.99 6.75
N ARG A 105 15.28 -21.46 7.54
CA ARG A 105 15.44 -21.10 8.96
C ARG A 105 16.68 -20.25 9.26
N LYS A 106 17.16 -19.50 8.29
CA LYS A 106 18.30 -18.60 8.45
C LYS A 106 17.85 -17.33 9.15
N LYS A 107 18.69 -16.84 10.08
CA LYS A 107 18.48 -15.53 10.70
C LYS A 107 18.67 -14.42 9.67
N ALA A 108 17.82 -13.40 9.74
CA ALA A 108 17.97 -12.18 8.98
C ALA A 108 18.45 -11.05 9.90
N LEU A 109 19.54 -10.38 9.52
CA LEU A 109 20.02 -9.19 10.22
C LEU A 109 19.22 -7.98 9.75
N TRP A 110 18.60 -7.30 10.70
CA TRP A 110 17.75 -6.16 10.45
C TRP A 110 18.43 -4.84 10.79
N PHE A 111 18.66 -4.00 9.79
CA PHE A 111 19.16 -2.64 9.99
C PHE A 111 17.98 -1.69 10.20
N THR A 112 17.90 -1.10 11.40
CA THR A 112 16.80 -0.23 11.77
C THR A 112 17.27 0.88 12.71
N TRP A 113 16.37 1.78 13.09
CA TRP A 113 16.61 2.81 14.08
C TRP A 113 15.62 2.72 15.24
N LYS A 114 16.05 3.18 16.39
CA LYS A 114 15.21 3.26 17.57
C LYS A 114 14.39 4.56 17.54
N THR A 115 13.08 4.44 17.62
CA THR A 115 12.19 5.59 17.81
C THR A 115 11.42 5.42 19.12
N LYS A 116 11.52 6.39 20.05
CA LYS A 116 10.73 6.44 21.30
C LYS A 116 10.63 5.09 22.03
N ASP A 117 11.73 4.47 22.30
CA ASP A 117 11.82 3.18 23.01
C ASP A 117 11.25 1.93 22.30
N ILE A 118 10.75 2.07 21.09
CA ILE A 118 10.28 0.95 20.29
C ILE A 118 11.23 0.74 19.12
N LEU A 119 11.78 -0.46 19.02
CA LEU A 119 12.49 -0.88 17.81
C LEU A 119 11.47 -0.99 16.66
N SER A 120 11.76 -0.33 15.56
CA SER A 120 10.94 -0.36 14.34
C SER A 120 10.70 -1.76 13.75
N PRO A 121 11.45 -2.83 14.07
CA PRO A 121 11.31 -4.17 13.48
C PRO A 121 9.98 -4.86 13.75
N LEU A 122 9.25 -4.52 14.82
CA LEU A 122 8.01 -5.21 15.17
C LEU A 122 6.97 -5.23 14.04
N ARG A 123 6.94 -4.19 13.21
CA ARG A 123 6.07 -4.17 12.02
C ARG A 123 6.41 -5.24 11.00
N PHE A 124 7.68 -5.55 10.84
CA PHE A 124 8.15 -6.51 9.85
C PHE A 124 8.11 -7.95 10.38
N LEU A 125 8.23 -8.14 11.70
CA LEU A 125 7.97 -9.44 12.32
C LEU A 125 6.55 -9.91 12.02
N GLU A 126 5.56 -9.02 12.15
CA GLU A 126 4.18 -9.32 11.78
C GLU A 126 4.01 -9.67 10.29
N LEU A 127 4.80 -9.05 9.42
CA LEU A 127 4.72 -9.24 7.97
C LEU A 127 5.51 -10.45 7.47
N CYS A 128 6.66 -10.74 8.10
CA CYS A 128 7.52 -11.85 7.71
C CYS A 128 7.12 -13.19 8.35
N GLY A 129 6.24 -13.16 9.36
CA GLY A 129 5.89 -14.33 10.16
C GLY A 129 6.99 -14.69 11.19
N GLU A 130 6.61 -15.43 12.22
CA GLU A 130 7.51 -15.86 13.30
C GLU A 130 8.57 -16.87 12.85
N GLU A 131 8.41 -17.43 11.66
CA GLU A 131 9.31 -18.45 11.10
C GLU A 131 10.64 -17.89 10.59
N VAL A 132 10.74 -16.57 10.42
CA VAL A 132 11.99 -15.88 10.03
C VAL A 132 12.55 -15.16 11.26
N PRO A 133 13.58 -15.75 11.93
CA PRO A 133 14.19 -15.11 13.08
C PRO A 133 14.91 -13.82 12.64
N LEU A 134 14.50 -12.70 13.21
CA LEU A 134 15.13 -11.40 12.97
C LEU A 134 16.03 -11.03 14.15
N THR A 135 17.22 -10.55 13.87
CA THR A 135 18.12 -9.96 14.86
C THR A 135 18.57 -8.57 14.44
N THR A 136 18.84 -7.71 15.39
CA THR A 136 19.50 -6.42 15.19
C THR A 136 20.95 -6.45 15.65
N ASP A 137 21.40 -7.56 16.25
CA ASP A 137 22.76 -7.77 16.71
C ASP A 137 23.54 -8.64 15.70
N PRO A 138 24.58 -8.11 15.07
CA PRO A 138 25.37 -8.87 14.10
C PRO A 138 26.21 -10.00 14.73
N SER A 139 26.28 -10.07 16.08
CA SER A 139 27.00 -11.14 16.81
C SER A 139 26.14 -12.37 17.08
N GLU A 140 24.82 -12.29 16.88
CA GLU A 140 23.88 -13.41 17.00
C GLU A 140 23.67 -14.13 15.66
#